data_5a6ff7eef38562939f9297ff6b0669da
#
_entry.id   5a6ff7eef38562939f9297ff6b0669da
#
_cell.length_a   1.000
_cell.length_b   1.000
_cell.length_c   1.000
_cell.angle_alpha   90.00
_cell.angle_beta   90.00
_cell.angle_gamma   90.00
#
_symmetry.space_group_name_H-M   'P 1'
#
loop_
_entity.id
_entity.type
_entity.pdbx_description
1 polymer ?
#
loop_
_entity_poly.entity_id
_entity_poly.type
_entity_poly.pdbx_seq_one_letter_code
_entity_poly.pdbx_strand_id
1 'polypeptide(L)'
;MAIELGLFHNMFNNLFSYYKTCSVTEGGYMYFFTKGLVIIIGSISLSLGINLFLTPYEILDGGVVGLALILHYLYKLKIGFMIIIISIPIFFIAWFKYRAYFYNSIHGLIASSLTIDLLKPVRNLVHIDALYSAILGGILVGFGIGLMLRFQTSTGGTDLIAQFICDKTGINVGILIFFIDSIVIVIGGFLLSSTTFLLSIITVLVVGITTSIITSRV
;
A
#
# COMPACT_ATOMS: atom_id res chain seq x y z
N MET A 1 -18.12 -8.97 16.39
CA MET A 1 -17.42 -8.11 15.40
C MET A 1 -16.72 -6.91 16.02
N ALA A 2 -17.40 -6.03 16.78
CA ALA A 2 -16.71 -4.90 17.44
C ALA A 2 -15.70 -5.29 18.53
N ILE A 3 -15.93 -6.37 19.27
CA ILE A 3 -15.07 -6.87 20.34
C ILE A 3 -13.79 -7.52 19.77
N GLU A 4 -13.87 -8.23 18.66
CA GLU A 4 -12.69 -8.83 18.00
C GLU A 4 -11.80 -7.80 17.35
N LEU A 5 -12.38 -6.76 16.75
CA LEU A 5 -11.63 -5.59 16.27
C LEU A 5 -10.91 -4.87 17.42
N GLY A 6 -11.56 -4.77 18.60
CA GLY A 6 -10.95 -4.19 19.81
C GLY A 6 -9.79 -5.03 20.36
N LEU A 7 -9.90 -6.36 20.35
CA LEU A 7 -8.83 -7.26 20.79
C LEU A 7 -7.63 -7.24 19.81
N PHE A 8 -7.89 -7.30 18.52
CA PHE A 8 -6.86 -7.17 17.49
C PHE A 8 -6.14 -5.82 17.57
N HIS A 9 -6.90 -4.77 17.82
CA HIS A 9 -6.40 -3.42 18.01
C HIS A 9 -5.53 -3.28 19.27
N ASN A 10 -5.97 -3.83 20.42
CA ASN A 10 -5.19 -3.82 21.67
C ASN A 10 -3.92 -4.67 21.57
N MET A 11 -3.99 -5.83 20.92
CA MET A 11 -2.82 -6.68 20.70
C MET A 11 -1.79 -5.95 19.82
N PHE A 12 -2.23 -5.27 18.77
CA PHE A 12 -1.37 -4.49 17.87
C PHE A 12 -0.75 -3.27 18.56
N ASN A 13 -1.50 -2.57 19.43
CA ASN A 13 -1.00 -1.43 20.18
C ASN A 13 0.00 -1.84 21.26
N ASN A 14 -0.22 -2.97 21.93
CA ASN A 14 0.73 -3.51 22.90
C ASN A 14 2.02 -3.95 22.22
N LEU A 15 1.93 -4.57 21.05
CA LEU A 15 3.09 -4.92 20.22
C LEU A 15 3.88 -3.66 19.85
N PHE A 16 3.20 -2.61 19.39
CA PHE A 16 3.84 -1.36 18.98
C PHE A 16 4.45 -0.57 20.17
N SER A 17 3.75 -0.50 21.30
CA SER A 17 4.28 0.11 22.52
C SER A 17 5.52 -0.64 23.03
N TYR A 18 5.50 -1.97 22.97
CA TYR A 18 6.65 -2.82 23.30
C TYR A 18 7.84 -2.52 22.38
N TYR A 19 7.60 -2.34 21.08
CA TYR A 19 8.66 -2.01 20.11
C TYR A 19 9.24 -0.61 20.29
N LYS A 20 8.42 0.38 20.62
CA LYS A 20 8.89 1.75 20.87
C LYS A 20 9.77 1.80 22.14
N THR A 21 9.47 0.98 23.13
CA THR A 21 10.25 0.89 24.37
C THR A 21 11.51 0.04 24.17
N CYS A 22 11.46 -1.04 23.39
CA CYS A 22 12.59 -1.94 23.13
C CYS A 22 13.63 -1.35 22.17
N SER A 23 13.23 -0.43 21.26
CA SER A 23 14.16 0.25 20.36
C SER A 23 15.14 1.20 21.07
N VAL A 24 14.86 1.56 22.32
CA VAL A 24 15.70 2.46 23.12
C VAL A 24 16.70 1.68 24.01
N THR A 25 16.43 0.42 24.34
CA THR A 25 17.19 -0.26 25.39
C THR A 25 17.89 -1.56 24.99
N GLU A 26 17.39 -2.36 24.06
CA GLU A 26 18.08 -3.62 23.68
C GLU A 26 17.69 -4.10 22.26
N GLY A 27 18.67 -4.07 21.35
CA GLY A 27 18.69 -4.99 20.21
C GLY A 27 18.15 -4.48 18.88
N GLY A 28 18.96 -3.77 18.13
CA GLY A 28 18.72 -3.48 16.71
C GLY A 28 18.30 -4.69 15.86
N TYR A 29 18.64 -5.90 16.29
CA TYR A 29 18.24 -7.16 15.62
C TYR A 29 16.76 -7.46 15.69
N MET A 30 16.10 -7.23 16.83
CA MET A 30 14.67 -7.51 17.01
C MET A 30 13.81 -6.54 16.21
N TYR A 31 14.20 -5.28 16.16
CA TYR A 31 13.55 -4.27 15.32
C TYR A 31 13.67 -4.62 13.82
N PHE A 32 14.87 -5.02 13.39
CA PHE A 32 15.13 -5.38 12.01
C PHE A 32 14.33 -6.62 11.58
N PHE A 33 14.27 -7.65 12.42
CA PHE A 33 13.49 -8.86 12.17
C PHE A 33 11.98 -8.58 12.05
N THR A 34 11.44 -7.79 12.96
CA THR A 34 10.02 -7.42 12.92
C THR A 34 9.68 -6.57 11.71
N LYS A 35 10.56 -5.63 11.35
CA LYS A 35 10.39 -4.83 10.14
C LYS A 35 10.38 -5.72 8.90
N GLY A 36 11.26 -6.72 8.84
CA GLY A 36 11.27 -7.72 7.77
C GLY A 36 9.95 -8.50 7.68
N LEU A 37 9.43 -8.98 8.81
CA LEU A 37 8.12 -9.67 8.86
C LEU A 37 6.98 -8.77 8.39
N VAL A 38 6.95 -7.52 8.83
CA VAL A 38 5.93 -6.53 8.41
C VAL A 38 5.99 -6.28 6.91
N ILE A 39 7.18 -6.15 6.34
CA ILE A 39 7.35 -6.00 4.89
C ILE A 39 6.80 -7.22 4.15
N ILE A 40 7.09 -8.42 4.61
CA ILE A 40 6.62 -9.66 3.98
C ILE A 40 5.08 -9.75 4.06
N ILE A 41 4.50 -9.60 5.26
CA ILE A 41 3.04 -9.67 5.46
C ILE A 41 2.33 -8.57 4.67
N GLY A 42 2.83 -7.33 4.74
CA GLY A 42 2.27 -6.20 4.00
C GLY A 42 2.35 -6.40 2.49
N SER A 43 3.48 -6.88 1.97
CA SER A 43 3.66 -7.18 0.54
C SER A 43 2.77 -8.30 0.04
N ILE A 44 2.59 -9.37 0.83
CA ILE A 44 1.67 -10.48 0.49
C ILE A 44 0.23 -9.97 0.47
N SER A 45 -0.22 -9.24 1.50
CA SER A 45 -1.57 -8.70 1.58
C SER A 45 -1.88 -7.79 0.39
N LEU A 46 -0.99 -6.84 0.09
CA LEU A 46 -1.10 -5.93 -1.04
C LEU A 46 -1.15 -6.69 -2.36
N SER A 47 -0.26 -7.66 -2.55
CA SER A 47 -0.18 -8.45 -3.78
C SER A 47 -1.41 -9.33 -4.01
N LEU A 48 -1.98 -9.91 -2.94
CA LEU A 48 -3.24 -10.65 -2.99
C LEU A 48 -4.40 -9.73 -3.34
N GLY A 49 -4.49 -8.55 -2.72
CA GLY A 49 -5.48 -7.53 -3.06
C GLY A 49 -5.45 -7.19 -4.55
N ILE A 50 -4.28 -6.87 -5.07
CA ILE A 50 -4.11 -6.51 -6.49
C ILE A 50 -4.41 -7.69 -7.42
N ASN A 51 -3.81 -8.86 -7.19
CA ASN A 51 -3.90 -9.97 -8.14
C ASN A 51 -5.22 -10.73 -8.08
N LEU A 52 -5.81 -10.96 -6.89
CA LEU A 52 -7.08 -11.70 -6.76
C LEU A 52 -8.30 -10.84 -7.07
N PHE A 53 -8.26 -9.56 -6.70
CA PHE A 53 -9.48 -8.73 -6.66
C PHE A 53 -9.45 -7.58 -7.67
N LEU A 54 -8.36 -6.81 -7.76
CA LEU A 54 -8.37 -5.62 -8.61
C LEU A 54 -8.12 -5.96 -10.09
N THR A 55 -7.07 -6.73 -10.36
CA THR A 55 -6.63 -7.01 -11.73
C THR A 55 -7.66 -7.75 -12.60
N PRO A 56 -8.43 -8.75 -12.10
CA PRO A 56 -9.42 -9.46 -12.91
C PRO A 56 -10.56 -8.57 -13.44
N TYR A 57 -10.85 -7.48 -12.72
CA TYR A 57 -11.94 -6.54 -13.07
C TYR A 57 -11.42 -5.21 -13.62
N GLU A 58 -10.14 -5.13 -13.95
CA GLU A 58 -9.46 -3.92 -14.42
C GLU A 58 -9.63 -2.71 -13.48
N ILE A 59 -9.86 -2.97 -12.18
CA ILE A 59 -10.03 -1.94 -11.16
C ILE A 59 -8.67 -1.31 -10.87
N LEU A 60 -8.65 0.02 -10.76
CA LEU A 60 -7.45 0.76 -10.39
C LEU A 60 -7.35 0.91 -8.89
N ASP A 61 -6.14 0.83 -8.41
CA ASP A 61 -5.69 1.42 -7.16
C ASP A 61 -5.19 2.85 -7.43
N GLY A 62 -4.74 3.54 -6.41
CA GLY A 62 -4.17 4.88 -6.55
C GLY A 62 -2.66 4.88 -6.76
N GLY A 63 -2.11 6.08 -6.84
CA GLY A 63 -0.69 6.35 -6.80
C GLY A 63 0.15 5.66 -7.88
N VAL A 64 1.37 5.29 -7.49
CA VAL A 64 2.28 4.58 -8.41
C VAL A 64 1.75 3.19 -8.77
N VAL A 65 1.08 2.51 -7.85
CA VAL A 65 0.45 1.21 -8.13
C VAL A 65 -0.65 1.37 -9.18
N GLY A 66 -1.48 2.40 -9.06
CA GLY A 66 -2.52 2.72 -10.05
C GLY A 66 -1.94 3.04 -11.43
N LEU A 67 -0.88 3.83 -11.50
CA LEU A 67 -0.18 4.10 -12.76
C LEU A 67 0.39 2.81 -13.39
N ALA A 68 0.97 1.94 -12.57
CA ALA A 68 1.47 0.64 -13.03
C ALA A 68 0.34 -0.28 -13.53
N LEU A 69 -0.84 -0.24 -12.88
CA LEU A 69 -2.04 -0.96 -13.33
C LEU A 69 -2.55 -0.42 -14.67
N ILE A 70 -2.62 0.90 -14.85
CA ILE A 70 -2.99 1.50 -16.14
C ILE A 70 -2.07 1.00 -17.24
N LEU A 71 -0.76 1.04 -17.04
CA LEU A 71 0.21 0.54 -18.03
C LEU A 71 0.07 -0.96 -18.26
N HIS A 72 -0.26 -1.72 -17.19
CA HIS A 72 -0.55 -3.14 -17.33
C HIS A 72 -1.79 -3.41 -18.19
N TYR A 73 -2.87 -2.68 -17.98
CA TYR A 73 -4.10 -2.87 -18.74
C TYR A 73 -3.94 -2.49 -20.21
N LEU A 74 -3.22 -1.40 -20.50
CA LEU A 74 -2.99 -0.93 -21.88
C LEU A 74 -1.94 -1.76 -22.63
N TYR A 75 -0.81 -2.09 -22.00
CA TYR A 75 0.36 -2.67 -22.66
C TYR A 75 0.73 -4.08 -22.18
N LYS A 76 -0.03 -4.66 -21.24
CA LYS A 76 0.22 -6.00 -20.65
C LYS A 76 1.61 -6.14 -19.99
N LEU A 77 2.20 -5.04 -19.55
CA LEU A 77 3.48 -5.00 -18.86
C LEU A 77 3.37 -5.60 -17.44
N LYS A 78 4.48 -6.05 -16.86
CA LYS A 78 4.51 -6.58 -15.49
C LYS A 78 4.26 -5.44 -14.49
N ILE A 79 3.30 -5.60 -13.58
CA ILE A 79 2.89 -4.57 -12.62
C ILE A 79 4.05 -4.21 -11.69
N GLY A 80 4.68 -5.20 -11.05
CA GLY A 80 5.78 -4.97 -10.11
C GLY A 80 6.97 -4.29 -10.79
N PHE A 81 7.33 -4.69 -12.00
CA PHE A 81 8.39 -4.04 -12.77
C PHE A 81 8.06 -2.56 -13.07
N MET A 82 6.81 -2.25 -13.43
CA MET A 82 6.38 -0.87 -13.66
C MET A 82 6.40 -0.02 -12.39
N ILE A 83 6.01 -0.59 -11.23
CA ILE A 83 6.11 0.08 -9.94
C ILE A 83 7.55 0.51 -9.68
N ILE A 84 8.53 -0.36 -9.90
CA ILE A 84 9.96 -0.02 -9.71
C ILE A 84 10.36 1.14 -10.62
N ILE A 85 10.05 1.07 -11.92
CA ILE A 85 10.43 2.10 -12.89
C ILE A 85 9.83 3.46 -12.54
N ILE A 86 8.50 3.50 -12.26
CA ILE A 86 7.80 4.74 -11.93
C ILE A 86 8.27 5.31 -10.59
N SER A 87 8.70 4.45 -9.66
CA SER A 87 9.22 4.89 -8.36
C SER A 87 10.64 5.48 -8.43
N ILE A 88 11.42 5.23 -9.50
CA ILE A 88 12.80 5.73 -9.62
C ILE A 88 12.90 7.24 -9.35
N PRO A 89 12.12 8.13 -9.98
CA PRO A 89 12.23 9.57 -9.75
C PRO A 89 11.88 9.97 -8.31
N ILE A 90 10.90 9.28 -7.68
CA ILE A 90 10.52 9.52 -6.28
C ILE A 90 11.68 9.14 -5.36
N PHE A 91 12.28 7.96 -5.57
CA PHE A 91 13.43 7.51 -4.80
C PHE A 91 14.67 8.33 -5.03
N PHE A 92 14.87 8.86 -6.23
CA PHE A 92 15.97 9.77 -6.53
C PHE A 92 15.86 11.06 -5.69
N ILE A 93 14.66 11.66 -5.61
CA ILE A 93 14.42 12.82 -4.74
C ILE A 93 14.62 12.46 -3.26
N ALA A 94 14.12 11.30 -2.82
CA ALA A 94 14.27 10.82 -1.46
C ALA A 94 15.74 10.61 -1.08
N TRP A 95 16.56 10.10 -1.98
CA TRP A 95 18.00 9.90 -1.78
C TRP A 95 18.72 11.22 -1.43
N PHE A 96 18.41 12.32 -2.12
CA PHE A 96 19.08 13.60 -1.89
C PHE A 96 18.54 14.34 -0.68
N LYS A 97 17.21 14.36 -0.50
CA LYS A 97 16.57 15.18 0.54
C LYS A 97 16.21 14.42 1.81
N TYR A 98 15.95 13.12 1.71
CA TYR A 98 15.31 12.34 2.79
C TYR A 98 15.88 10.92 2.86
N ARG A 99 17.17 10.80 3.09
CA ARG A 99 17.91 9.52 3.09
C ARG A 99 17.32 8.45 4.01
N ALA A 100 16.80 8.83 5.17
CA ALA A 100 16.19 7.88 6.10
C ALA A 100 14.97 7.16 5.49
N TYR A 101 14.11 7.91 4.78
CA TYR A 101 12.96 7.33 4.07
C TYR A 101 13.38 6.45 2.91
N PHE A 102 14.42 6.84 2.18
CA PHE A 102 14.98 6.02 1.11
C PHE A 102 15.40 4.65 1.60
N TYR A 103 16.28 4.58 2.62
CA TYR A 103 16.77 3.31 3.16
C TYR A 103 15.65 2.47 3.78
N ASN A 104 14.69 3.12 4.43
CA ASN A 104 13.58 2.41 5.04
C ASN A 104 12.60 1.82 4.02
N SER A 105 12.38 2.49 2.89
CA SER A 105 11.33 2.12 1.93
C SER A 105 11.82 1.27 0.76
N ILE A 106 13.11 1.27 0.44
CA ILE A 106 13.65 0.49 -0.69
C ILE A 106 13.36 -1.01 -0.57
N HIS A 107 13.44 -1.55 0.65
CA HIS A 107 13.14 -2.96 0.91
C HIS A 107 11.65 -3.26 0.70
N GLY A 108 10.77 -2.33 1.11
CA GLY A 108 9.33 -2.44 0.90
C GLY A 108 8.96 -2.39 -0.58
N LEU A 109 9.56 -1.46 -1.34
CA LEU A 109 9.37 -1.37 -2.80
C LEU A 109 9.75 -2.68 -3.49
N ILE A 110 10.96 -3.20 -3.21
CA ILE A 110 11.43 -4.42 -3.86
C ILE A 110 10.56 -5.61 -3.48
N ALA A 111 10.25 -5.78 -2.19
CA ALA A 111 9.44 -6.90 -1.71
C ALA A 111 8.02 -6.86 -2.30
N SER A 112 7.32 -5.72 -2.27
CA SER A 112 5.97 -5.59 -2.81
C SER A 112 5.94 -5.80 -4.33
N SER A 113 6.87 -5.20 -5.07
CA SER A 113 6.95 -5.33 -6.53
C SER A 113 7.21 -6.76 -6.97
N LEU A 114 8.16 -7.46 -6.31
CA LEU A 114 8.43 -8.87 -6.60
C LEU A 114 7.26 -9.76 -6.25
N THR A 115 6.62 -9.54 -5.08
CA THR A 115 5.49 -10.36 -4.64
C THR A 115 4.27 -10.18 -5.54
N ILE A 116 4.01 -8.98 -6.06
CA ILE A 116 2.94 -8.72 -7.04
C ILE A 116 3.18 -9.55 -8.32
N ASP A 117 4.38 -9.56 -8.84
CA ASP A 117 4.69 -10.29 -10.08
C ASP A 117 4.75 -11.81 -9.84
N LEU A 118 5.21 -12.27 -8.67
CA LEU A 118 5.23 -13.69 -8.29
C LEU A 118 3.82 -14.26 -8.09
N LEU A 119 2.89 -13.48 -7.52
CA LEU A 119 1.51 -13.89 -7.29
C LEU A 119 0.59 -13.70 -8.52
N LYS A 120 1.14 -13.35 -9.68
CA LYS A 120 0.37 -13.30 -10.94
C LYS A 120 -0.45 -14.58 -11.23
N PRO A 121 0.02 -15.82 -10.95
CA PRO A 121 -0.77 -17.02 -11.23
C PRO A 121 -2.09 -17.13 -10.46
N VAL A 122 -2.26 -16.41 -9.34
CA VAL A 122 -3.49 -16.48 -8.52
C VAL A 122 -4.63 -15.61 -9.05
N ARG A 123 -4.41 -14.82 -10.10
CA ARG A 123 -5.39 -13.83 -10.62
C ARG A 123 -6.77 -14.38 -10.91
N ASN A 124 -6.92 -15.57 -11.35
CA ASN A 124 -8.21 -16.12 -11.77
C ASN A 124 -8.74 -17.21 -10.83
N LEU A 125 -8.25 -17.26 -9.59
CA LEU A 125 -8.70 -18.27 -8.62
C LEU A 125 -10.03 -17.89 -7.94
N VAL A 126 -10.35 -16.62 -7.88
CA VAL A 126 -11.54 -16.11 -7.19
C VAL A 126 -12.40 -15.35 -8.19
N HIS A 127 -13.68 -15.73 -8.27
CA HIS A 127 -14.67 -15.06 -9.12
C HIS A 127 -15.82 -14.62 -8.21
N ILE A 128 -15.86 -13.34 -7.89
CA ILE A 128 -16.93 -12.66 -7.13
C ILE A 128 -17.35 -11.41 -7.89
N ASP A 129 -18.48 -10.81 -7.53
CA ASP A 129 -18.90 -9.57 -8.16
C ASP A 129 -17.86 -8.47 -8.06
N ALA A 130 -17.76 -7.64 -9.10
CA ALA A 130 -16.76 -6.58 -9.20
C ALA A 130 -16.84 -5.56 -8.03
N LEU A 131 -18.05 -5.31 -7.48
CA LEU A 131 -18.22 -4.43 -6.32
C LEU A 131 -17.58 -5.02 -5.05
N TYR A 132 -17.80 -6.31 -4.77
CA TYR A 132 -17.17 -6.97 -3.63
C TYR A 132 -15.66 -7.09 -3.83
N SER A 133 -15.21 -7.28 -5.07
CA SER A 133 -13.79 -7.25 -5.43
C SER A 133 -13.15 -5.89 -5.15
N ALA A 134 -13.82 -4.79 -5.49
CA ALA A 134 -13.34 -3.44 -5.19
C ALA A 134 -13.15 -3.22 -3.68
N ILE A 135 -14.12 -3.67 -2.87
CA ILE A 135 -14.08 -3.50 -1.41
C ILE A 135 -13.02 -4.40 -0.77
N LEU A 136 -13.03 -5.71 -1.07
CA LEU A 136 -12.08 -6.66 -0.49
C LEU A 136 -10.65 -6.39 -0.95
N GLY A 137 -10.48 -6.07 -2.23
CA GLY A 137 -9.20 -5.63 -2.78
C GLY A 137 -8.68 -4.38 -2.08
N GLY A 138 -9.53 -3.37 -1.91
CA GLY A 138 -9.21 -2.14 -1.20
C GLY A 138 -8.83 -2.36 0.27
N ILE A 139 -9.52 -3.26 0.98
CA ILE A 139 -9.17 -3.62 2.37
C ILE A 139 -7.78 -4.27 2.43
N LEU A 140 -7.49 -5.25 1.56
CA LEU A 140 -6.22 -5.97 1.56
C LEU A 140 -5.05 -5.05 1.16
N VAL A 141 -5.24 -4.21 0.15
CA VAL A 141 -4.24 -3.23 -0.29
C VAL A 141 -4.01 -2.20 0.82
N GLY A 142 -5.08 -1.59 1.35
CA GLY A 142 -4.99 -0.60 2.42
C GLY A 142 -4.39 -1.18 3.72
N PHE A 143 -4.68 -2.45 4.04
CA PHE A 143 -4.04 -3.15 5.15
C PHE A 143 -2.54 -3.31 4.91
N GLY A 144 -2.13 -3.78 3.73
CA GLY A 144 -0.72 -3.95 3.38
C GLY A 144 0.05 -2.63 3.45
N ILE A 145 -0.46 -1.57 2.81
CA ILE A 145 0.14 -0.23 2.82
C ILE A 145 0.16 0.33 4.24
N GLY A 146 -0.97 0.31 4.95
CA GLY A 146 -1.09 0.86 6.30
C GLY A 146 -0.16 0.18 7.30
N LEU A 147 -0.02 -1.16 7.20
CA LEU A 147 0.91 -1.92 8.02
C LEU A 147 2.36 -1.51 7.77
N MET A 148 2.77 -1.39 6.49
CA MET A 148 4.12 -0.99 6.12
C MET A 148 4.42 0.46 6.55
N LEU A 149 3.50 1.40 6.35
CA LEU A 149 3.65 2.80 6.76
C LEU A 149 3.75 2.97 8.28
N ARG A 150 3.00 2.18 9.05
CA ARG A 150 3.09 2.17 10.52
C ARG A 150 4.49 1.83 11.02
N PHE A 151 5.25 1.02 10.28
CA PHE A 151 6.64 0.65 10.59
C PHE A 151 7.66 1.47 9.78
N GLN A 152 7.26 2.66 9.33
CA GLN A 152 8.10 3.60 8.57
C GLN A 152 8.73 2.97 7.32
N THR A 153 7.98 2.10 6.67
CA THR A 153 8.32 1.48 5.39
C THR A 153 7.20 1.78 4.40
N SER A 154 7.53 1.95 3.14
CA SER A 154 6.58 2.28 2.08
C SER A 154 6.72 1.29 0.94
N THR A 155 5.67 1.11 0.14
CA THR A 155 5.73 0.37 -1.13
C THR A 155 6.56 1.11 -2.19
N GLY A 156 7.04 2.32 -1.85
CA GLY A 156 7.93 3.11 -2.70
C GLY A 156 7.21 4.00 -3.69
N GLY A 157 5.92 4.13 -3.56
CA GLY A 157 5.09 4.95 -4.40
C GLY A 157 4.78 6.33 -3.82
N THR A 158 3.60 6.81 -4.12
CA THR A 158 3.02 8.05 -3.59
C THR A 158 2.82 8.03 -2.08
N ASP A 159 2.70 6.85 -1.49
CA ASP A 159 2.66 6.60 -0.06
C ASP A 159 3.92 7.11 0.67
N LEU A 160 5.10 7.04 0.05
CA LEU A 160 6.33 7.63 0.57
C LEU A 160 6.24 9.16 0.59
N ILE A 161 5.66 9.78 -0.43
CA ILE A 161 5.43 11.22 -0.48
C ILE A 161 4.40 11.61 0.60
N ALA A 162 3.31 10.85 0.72
CA ALA A 162 2.29 11.08 1.73
C ALA A 162 2.85 10.97 3.16
N GLN A 163 3.70 9.98 3.43
CA GLN A 163 4.37 9.84 4.72
C GLN A 163 5.23 11.07 5.04
N PHE A 164 6.00 11.54 4.08
CA PHE A 164 6.82 12.73 4.25
C PHE A 164 6.00 14.00 4.53
N ILE A 165 4.86 14.18 3.84
CA ILE A 165 3.95 15.31 4.10
C ILE A 165 3.30 15.16 5.47
N CYS A 166 2.89 13.94 5.85
CA CYS A 166 2.32 13.63 7.17
C CYS A 166 3.26 14.06 8.30
N ASP A 167 4.54 13.71 8.21
CA ASP A 167 5.53 14.06 9.24
C ASP A 167 5.78 15.57 9.37
N LYS A 168 5.57 16.33 8.28
CA LYS A 168 5.68 17.79 8.31
C LYS A 168 4.43 18.51 8.76
N THR A 169 3.27 17.99 8.43
CA THR A 169 1.98 18.69 8.59
C THR A 169 1.13 18.12 9.71
N GLY A 170 1.41 16.88 10.17
CA GLY A 170 0.57 16.16 11.13
C GLY A 170 -0.75 15.64 10.55
N ILE A 171 -0.98 15.81 9.24
CA ILE A 171 -2.18 15.30 8.56
C ILE A 171 -2.07 13.78 8.46
N ASN A 172 -3.17 13.06 8.72
CA ASN A 172 -3.18 11.60 8.62
C ASN A 172 -2.73 11.13 7.23
N VAL A 173 -1.80 10.18 7.20
CA VAL A 173 -1.19 9.69 5.96
C VAL A 173 -2.21 9.05 5.00
N GLY A 174 -3.24 8.38 5.52
CA GLY A 174 -4.30 7.79 4.69
C GLY A 174 -5.14 8.84 3.97
N ILE A 175 -5.36 10.01 4.58
CA ILE A 175 -6.05 11.14 3.94
C ILE A 175 -5.18 11.68 2.78
N LEU A 176 -3.88 11.82 3.00
CA LEU A 176 -2.95 12.29 1.97
C LEU A 176 -2.86 11.30 0.80
N ILE A 177 -2.79 10.01 1.09
CA ILE A 177 -2.82 8.95 0.08
C ILE A 177 -4.10 9.08 -0.75
N PHE A 178 -5.27 9.17 -0.10
CA PHE A 178 -6.54 9.32 -0.79
C PHE A 178 -6.56 10.49 -1.79
N PHE A 179 -6.06 11.67 -1.40
CA PHE A 179 -6.01 12.81 -2.30
C PHE A 179 -5.06 12.60 -3.49
N ILE A 180 -3.88 12.06 -3.25
CA ILE A 180 -2.90 11.80 -4.31
C ILE A 180 -3.42 10.73 -5.27
N ASP A 181 -4.01 9.69 -4.73
CA ASP A 181 -4.56 8.56 -5.49
C ASP A 181 -5.77 8.98 -6.32
N SER A 182 -6.60 9.90 -5.83
CA SER A 182 -7.72 10.46 -6.58
C SER A 182 -7.28 11.10 -7.89
N ILE A 183 -6.11 11.73 -7.94
CA ILE A 183 -5.57 12.31 -9.18
C ILE A 183 -5.30 11.20 -10.21
N VAL A 184 -4.71 10.09 -9.80
CA VAL A 184 -4.40 8.96 -10.67
C VAL A 184 -5.68 8.32 -11.21
N ILE A 185 -6.72 8.20 -10.36
CA ILE A 185 -8.01 7.65 -10.78
C ILE A 185 -8.69 8.54 -11.82
N VAL A 186 -8.63 9.86 -11.67
CA VAL A 186 -9.18 10.77 -12.67
C VAL A 186 -8.49 10.56 -14.02
N ILE A 187 -7.17 10.44 -14.04
CA ILE A 187 -6.42 10.13 -15.27
C ILE A 187 -6.84 8.76 -15.84
N GLY A 188 -6.93 7.73 -14.99
CA GLY A 188 -7.35 6.39 -15.39
C GLY A 188 -8.78 6.34 -15.91
N GLY A 189 -9.68 7.18 -15.37
CA GLY A 189 -11.07 7.28 -15.79
C GLY A 189 -11.25 7.77 -17.22
N PHE A 190 -10.33 8.57 -17.75
CA PHE A 190 -10.32 8.97 -19.16
C PHE A 190 -9.78 7.87 -20.10
N LEU A 191 -9.02 6.91 -19.59
CA LEU A 191 -8.34 5.87 -20.36
C LEU A 191 -9.08 4.53 -20.34
N LEU A 192 -9.90 4.28 -19.31
CA LEU A 192 -10.61 3.03 -19.08
C LEU A 192 -12.12 3.21 -19.13
N SER A 193 -12.88 2.15 -18.85
CA SER A 193 -14.33 2.20 -18.87
C SER A 193 -14.95 2.97 -17.70
N SER A 194 -16.16 3.52 -17.90
CA SER A 194 -16.89 4.23 -16.82
C SER A 194 -17.18 3.33 -15.61
N THR A 195 -17.41 2.04 -15.83
CA THR A 195 -17.63 1.07 -14.75
C THR A 195 -16.35 0.84 -13.94
N THR A 196 -15.22 0.68 -14.60
CA THR A 196 -13.89 0.60 -13.96
C THR A 196 -13.59 1.85 -13.14
N PHE A 197 -13.94 3.03 -13.65
CA PHE A 197 -13.75 4.29 -12.94
C PHE A 197 -14.54 4.34 -11.62
N LEU A 198 -15.84 4.01 -11.64
CA LEU A 198 -16.67 3.99 -10.43
C LEU A 198 -16.15 2.99 -9.39
N LEU A 199 -15.78 1.78 -9.81
CA LEU A 199 -15.23 0.76 -8.92
C LEU A 199 -13.88 1.20 -8.33
N SER A 200 -13.05 1.88 -9.11
CA SER A 200 -11.75 2.41 -8.65
C SER A 200 -11.92 3.51 -7.60
N ILE A 201 -12.94 4.37 -7.72
CA ILE A 201 -13.27 5.35 -6.66
C ILE A 201 -13.60 4.63 -5.35
N ILE A 202 -14.44 3.57 -5.41
CA ILE A 202 -14.78 2.78 -4.22
C ILE A 202 -13.53 2.15 -3.62
N THR A 203 -12.67 1.55 -4.45
CA THR A 203 -11.41 0.92 -4.00
C THR A 203 -10.53 1.93 -3.27
N VAL A 204 -10.25 3.10 -3.85
CA VAL A 204 -9.36 4.10 -3.23
C VAL A 204 -9.96 4.71 -1.97
N LEU A 205 -11.27 4.89 -1.90
CA LEU A 205 -11.94 5.25 -0.65
C LEU A 205 -11.69 4.21 0.44
N VAL A 206 -11.86 2.93 0.13
CA VAL A 206 -11.64 1.83 1.07
C VAL A 206 -10.17 1.72 1.46
N VAL A 207 -9.23 1.84 0.51
CA VAL A 207 -7.77 1.89 0.77
C VAL A 207 -7.43 3.03 1.72
N GLY A 208 -7.90 4.25 1.43
CA GLY A 208 -7.64 5.43 2.25
C GLY A 208 -8.18 5.28 3.67
N ILE A 209 -9.42 4.78 3.83
CA ILE A 209 -10.03 4.53 5.14
C ILE A 209 -9.24 3.46 5.91
N THR A 210 -8.94 2.33 5.27
CA THR A 210 -8.23 1.21 5.92
C THR A 210 -6.83 1.63 6.35
N THR A 211 -6.10 2.30 5.47
CA THR A 211 -4.77 2.85 5.76
C THR A 211 -4.84 3.88 6.89
N SER A 212 -5.83 4.78 6.86
CA SER A 212 -6.03 5.80 7.89
C SER A 212 -6.29 5.17 9.27
N ILE A 213 -7.13 4.14 9.35
CA ILE A 213 -7.42 3.44 10.61
C ILE A 213 -6.17 2.80 11.19
N ILE A 214 -5.34 2.18 10.34
CA ILE A 214 -4.14 1.47 10.79
C ILE A 214 -3.04 2.45 11.21
N THR A 215 -2.94 3.60 10.53
CA THR A 215 -1.90 4.61 10.78
C THR A 215 -2.32 5.70 11.77
N SER A 216 -3.61 5.85 12.10
CA SER A 216 -4.18 6.95 12.89
C SER A 216 -3.71 7.05 14.35
N ARG A 217 -2.79 6.21 14.80
CA ARG A 217 -2.27 6.18 16.18
C ARG A 217 -0.73 6.07 16.25
N VAL A 218 -0.05 6.73 15.34
CA VAL A 218 1.42 6.91 15.42
C VAL A 218 1.71 8.29 15.97
#